data_06782fb21be5147bd929099d182d55ff
#
_entry.id   06782fb21be5147bd929099d182d55ff
#
_cell.length_a   1.000
_cell.length_b   1.000
_cell.length_c   1.000
_cell.angle_alpha   90.00
_cell.angle_beta   90.00
_cell.angle_gamma   90.00
#
_symmetry.space_group_name_H-M   'P 1'
#
loop_
_entity.id
_entity.type
_entity.pdbx_description
1 polymer ?
#
loop_
_entity_poly.entity_id
_entity_poly.type
_entity_poly.pdbx_seq_one_letter_code
_entity_poly.pdbx_strand_id
1 'polypeptide(L)'
;CGYKISFFDNKRPWGGFFAIDESQSQKFSNQFFDGIKIDNFRIAGRLSPKILTIKPKTRLSWQYHLRREEMWRPFFGNIGVIKSMSNTQGELLILNQSDQIKIDKKERHRIVGLDNYAVVSEIWQHTDKSNPSNENDIVRLEDDFGRKK
;
A
#
# COMPACT_ATOMS: atom_id res chain seq x y z
N CYS A 1 0.40 -11.94 -15.29
CA CYS A 1 -0.94 -11.81 -14.69
C CYS A 1 -1.97 -11.14 -15.61
N GLY A 2 -1.58 -10.55 -16.75
CA GLY A 2 -2.51 -9.95 -17.69
C GLY A 2 -3.16 -8.66 -17.21
N TYR A 3 -2.49 -7.88 -16.36
CA TYR A 3 -2.96 -6.56 -15.95
C TYR A 3 -2.35 -5.46 -16.80
N LYS A 4 -3.17 -4.45 -17.08
CA LYS A 4 -2.70 -3.23 -17.70
C LYS A 4 -2.10 -2.32 -16.60
N ILE A 5 -0.84 -1.94 -16.79
CA ILE A 5 -0.14 -1.03 -15.89
C ILE A 5 -0.40 0.41 -16.37
N SER A 6 -0.99 1.24 -15.51
CA SER A 6 -1.24 2.64 -15.84
C SER A 6 0.01 3.50 -15.65
N PHE A 7 0.80 3.23 -14.61
CA PHE A 7 2.13 3.80 -14.42
C PHE A 7 2.91 2.95 -13.40
N PHE A 8 4.23 3.13 -13.35
CA PHE A 8 5.05 2.40 -12.40
C PHE A 8 6.31 3.20 -12.05
N ASP A 9 6.89 2.86 -10.90
CA ASP A 9 8.21 3.32 -10.51
C ASP A 9 8.92 2.15 -9.81
N ASN A 10 9.83 1.50 -10.51
CA ASN A 10 10.60 0.37 -10.01
C ASN A 10 12.02 0.75 -9.53
N LYS A 11 12.26 2.05 -9.36
CA LYS A 11 13.56 2.59 -8.92
C LYS A 11 13.48 3.19 -7.51
N ARG A 12 12.45 2.88 -6.76
CA ARG A 12 12.37 3.29 -5.37
C ARG A 12 13.46 2.58 -4.56
N PRO A 13 14.07 3.25 -3.56
CA PRO A 13 15.15 2.64 -2.78
C PRO A 13 14.73 1.39 -2.01
N TRP A 14 13.45 1.24 -1.71
CA TRP A 14 12.87 0.08 -1.03
C TRP A 14 12.30 -0.97 -1.98
N GLY A 15 12.29 -0.71 -3.29
CA GLY A 15 11.72 -1.62 -4.29
C GLY A 15 11.02 -0.86 -5.41
N GLY A 16 9.72 -1.00 -5.50
CA GLY A 16 8.94 -0.31 -6.50
C GLY A 16 7.46 -0.61 -6.43
N PHE A 17 6.69 0.09 -7.26
CA PHE A 17 5.26 -0.16 -7.37
C PHE A 17 4.79 -0.11 -8.82
N PHE A 18 3.69 -0.80 -9.06
CA PHE A 18 3.02 -0.88 -10.36
C PHE A 18 1.54 -0.59 -10.14
N ALA A 19 1.10 0.56 -10.63
CA ALA A 19 -0.32 0.94 -10.56
C ALA A 19 -1.10 0.22 -11.65
N ILE A 20 -2.16 -0.45 -11.25
CA ILE A 20 -3.05 -1.20 -12.14
C ILE A 20 -4.14 -0.28 -12.65
N ASP A 21 -4.51 -0.42 -13.93
CA ASP A 21 -5.58 0.37 -14.52
C ASP A 21 -6.90 0.18 -13.75
N GLU A 22 -7.58 1.27 -13.48
CA GLU A 22 -8.82 1.27 -12.70
C GLU A 22 -9.93 0.41 -13.31
N SER A 23 -9.93 0.22 -14.63
CA SER A 23 -10.89 -0.67 -15.29
C SER A 23 -10.76 -2.13 -14.85
N GLN A 24 -9.63 -2.50 -14.27
CA GLN A 24 -9.36 -3.86 -13.81
C GLN A 24 -9.47 -4.01 -12.29
N SER A 25 -10.04 -3.03 -11.61
CA SER A 25 -10.13 -3.03 -10.15
C SER A 25 -10.92 -4.22 -9.60
N GLN A 26 -12.04 -4.62 -10.24
CA GLN A 26 -12.79 -5.78 -9.76
C GLN A 26 -12.03 -7.10 -9.99
N LYS A 27 -11.36 -7.23 -11.15
CA LYS A 27 -10.49 -8.38 -11.42
C LYS A 27 -9.38 -8.47 -10.38
N PHE A 28 -8.77 -7.35 -10.04
CA PHE A 28 -7.72 -7.26 -9.02
C PHE A 28 -8.26 -7.67 -7.63
N SER A 29 -9.40 -7.14 -7.25
CA SER A 29 -10.05 -7.50 -5.99
C SER A 29 -10.38 -9.00 -5.93
N ASN A 30 -10.89 -9.57 -7.02
CA ASN A 30 -11.20 -11.00 -7.08
C ASN A 30 -9.96 -11.86 -6.87
N GLN A 31 -8.82 -11.46 -7.41
CA GLN A 31 -7.59 -12.22 -7.31
C GLN A 31 -6.89 -12.04 -5.96
N PHE A 32 -6.84 -10.83 -5.43
CA PHE A 32 -5.98 -10.48 -4.30
C PHE A 32 -6.73 -10.15 -3.01
N PHE A 33 -8.03 -9.89 -3.05
CA PHE A 33 -8.81 -9.45 -1.89
C PHE A 33 -10.13 -10.23 -1.74
N ASP A 34 -10.12 -11.50 -2.09
CA ASP A 34 -11.23 -12.45 -1.90
C ASP A 34 -12.54 -12.01 -2.55
N GLY A 35 -12.45 -11.22 -3.64
CA GLY A 35 -13.63 -10.80 -4.36
C GLY A 35 -14.47 -9.73 -3.67
N ILE A 36 -13.85 -8.88 -2.85
CA ILE A 36 -14.54 -7.72 -2.28
C ILE A 36 -15.21 -6.93 -3.42
N LYS A 37 -16.51 -6.66 -3.26
CA LYS A 37 -17.25 -5.87 -4.25
C LYS A 37 -16.77 -4.43 -4.17
N ILE A 38 -16.10 -3.96 -5.22
CA ILE A 38 -15.48 -2.65 -5.24
C ILE A 38 -16.49 -1.49 -5.20
N ASP A 39 -17.74 -1.71 -5.61
CA ASP A 39 -18.76 -0.66 -5.58
C ASP A 39 -18.97 -0.08 -4.18
N ASN A 40 -18.72 -0.88 -3.14
CA ASN A 40 -18.84 -0.45 -1.75
C ASN A 40 -17.60 0.31 -1.25
N PHE A 41 -16.48 0.19 -1.95
CA PHE A 41 -15.20 0.79 -1.54
C PHE A 41 -14.75 1.91 -2.48
N ARG A 42 -15.25 1.89 -3.70
CA ARG A 42 -14.79 2.77 -4.78
C ARG A 42 -15.37 4.16 -4.62
N ILE A 43 -14.52 5.12 -4.35
CA ILE A 43 -14.90 6.53 -4.22
C ILE A 43 -14.36 7.29 -5.43
N ALA A 44 -15.19 8.13 -6.03
CA ALA A 44 -14.84 8.93 -7.22
C ALA A 44 -14.28 8.08 -8.37
N GLY A 45 -14.79 6.85 -8.53
CA GLY A 45 -14.36 5.92 -9.57
C GLY A 45 -12.96 5.35 -9.35
N ARG A 46 -12.39 5.46 -8.14
CA ARG A 46 -11.01 5.05 -7.85
C ARG A 46 -10.92 4.04 -6.73
N LEU A 47 -10.16 2.99 -6.96
CA LEU A 47 -9.69 2.03 -5.95
C LEU A 47 -8.17 2.05 -5.83
N SER A 48 -7.48 2.57 -6.85
CA SER A 48 -6.03 2.71 -6.94
C SER A 48 -5.28 1.40 -6.67
N PRO A 49 -5.63 0.31 -7.36
CA PRO A 49 -4.98 -0.98 -7.12
C PRO A 49 -3.51 -0.92 -7.52
N LYS A 50 -2.65 -1.51 -6.69
CA LYS A 50 -1.19 -1.52 -6.91
C LYS A 50 -0.57 -2.85 -6.52
N ILE A 51 0.55 -3.12 -7.15
CA ILE A 51 1.49 -4.15 -6.74
C ILE A 51 2.75 -3.46 -6.22
N LEU A 52 3.16 -3.81 -5.01
CA LEU A 52 4.40 -3.33 -4.41
C LEU A 52 5.42 -4.45 -4.40
N THR A 53 6.65 -4.13 -4.79
CA THR A 53 7.78 -5.05 -4.65
C THR A 53 8.71 -4.53 -3.56
N ILE A 54 9.00 -5.35 -2.56
CA ILE A 54 9.74 -4.95 -1.37
C ILE A 54 11.09 -5.64 -1.36
N LYS A 55 12.17 -4.85 -1.34
CA LYS A 55 13.54 -5.37 -1.23
C LYS A 55 13.82 -5.88 0.18
N PRO A 56 14.64 -6.93 0.32
CA PRO A 56 15.08 -7.39 1.65
C PRO A 56 15.73 -6.27 2.45
N LYS A 57 15.46 -6.24 3.75
CA LYS A 57 16.14 -5.37 4.73
C LYS A 57 16.05 -3.88 4.41
N THR A 58 15.00 -3.46 3.71
CA THR A 58 14.68 -2.05 3.48
C THR A 58 13.39 -1.68 4.17
N ARG A 59 13.18 -0.40 4.43
CA ARG A 59 11.94 0.08 5.04
C ARG A 59 11.37 1.21 4.20
N LEU A 60 10.06 1.21 4.00
CA LEU A 60 9.36 2.39 3.51
C LEU A 60 9.40 3.45 4.61
N SER A 61 9.12 4.71 4.25
CA SER A 61 9.09 5.77 5.26
C SER A 61 8.04 5.50 6.33
N TRP A 62 8.28 6.03 7.53
CA TRP A 62 7.28 6.15 8.58
C TRP A 62 6.38 7.32 8.20
N GLN A 63 5.11 7.05 7.86
CA GLN A 63 4.29 7.98 7.10
C GLN A 63 2.82 7.85 7.44
N TYR A 64 2.03 8.84 7.04
CA TYR A 64 0.58 8.73 7.04
C TYR A 64 -0.02 9.50 5.85
N HIS A 65 -1.31 9.26 5.59
CA HIS A 65 -2.06 9.88 4.52
C HIS A 65 -3.31 10.57 5.07
N LEU A 66 -3.74 11.63 4.40
CA LEU A 66 -4.85 12.47 4.88
C LEU A 66 -6.18 12.15 4.21
N ARG A 67 -6.14 11.52 3.03
CA ARG A 67 -7.34 11.36 2.21
C ARG A 67 -7.58 9.93 1.75
N ARG A 68 -6.95 8.93 2.42
CA ARG A 68 -7.20 7.52 2.10
C ARG A 68 -6.97 6.59 3.28
N GLU A 69 -7.59 5.44 3.19
CA GLU A 69 -7.24 4.23 3.93
C GLU A 69 -6.57 3.27 2.95
N GLU A 70 -5.83 2.29 3.46
CA GLU A 70 -5.15 1.30 2.63
C GLU A 70 -5.43 -0.10 3.13
N MET A 71 -5.42 -1.07 2.21
CA MET A 71 -5.42 -2.50 2.54
C MET A 71 -4.23 -3.15 1.85
N TRP A 72 -3.50 -3.96 2.60
CA TRP A 72 -2.33 -4.70 2.11
C TRP A 72 -2.51 -6.19 2.31
N ARG A 73 -2.08 -6.95 1.31
CA ARG A 73 -2.07 -8.41 1.39
C ARG A 73 -0.85 -8.94 0.62
N PRO A 74 0.17 -9.50 1.31
CA PRO A 74 1.27 -10.15 0.62
C PRO A 74 0.76 -11.35 -0.17
N PHE A 75 1.21 -11.51 -1.40
CA PHE A 75 0.91 -12.69 -2.18
C PHE A 75 2.17 -13.44 -2.61
N PHE A 76 3.35 -12.92 -2.28
CA PHE A 76 4.62 -13.61 -2.37
C PHE A 76 5.51 -13.16 -1.22
N GLY A 77 6.03 -14.12 -0.46
CA GLY A 77 6.86 -13.83 0.70
C GLY A 77 6.06 -13.23 1.85
N ASN A 78 6.77 -12.70 2.83
CA ASN A 78 6.20 -12.03 3.99
C ASN A 78 6.84 -10.68 4.21
N ILE A 79 6.17 -9.82 4.95
CA ILE A 79 6.65 -8.47 5.27
C ILE A 79 6.48 -8.19 6.76
N GLY A 80 7.26 -7.23 7.25
CA GLY A 80 6.99 -6.58 8.51
C GLY A 80 6.09 -5.36 8.29
N VAL A 81 5.24 -5.08 9.26
CA VAL A 81 4.41 -3.88 9.29
C VAL A 81 4.50 -3.26 10.66
N ILE A 82 4.75 -1.96 10.71
CA ILE A 82 4.64 -1.17 11.93
C ILE A 82 3.53 -0.15 11.70
N LYS A 83 2.62 -0.01 12.66
CA LYS A 83 1.58 1.00 12.61
C LYS A 83 1.25 1.57 13.97
N SER A 84 0.76 2.82 14.00
CA SER A 84 0.39 3.51 15.23
C SER A 84 -0.52 4.70 14.91
N MET A 85 -1.42 5.02 15.81
CA MET A 85 -2.22 6.26 15.70
C MET A 85 -1.45 7.49 16.17
N SER A 86 -0.28 7.33 16.77
CA SER A 86 0.63 8.42 17.16
C SER A 86 1.89 8.42 16.31
N ASN A 87 2.74 9.42 16.49
CA ASN A 87 4.02 9.48 15.79
C ASN A 87 5.05 8.47 16.31
N THR A 88 4.80 7.87 17.47
CA THR A 88 5.66 6.83 18.03
C THR A 88 5.36 5.49 17.37
N GLN A 89 6.40 4.83 16.86
CA GLN A 89 6.25 3.54 16.21
C GLN A 89 5.82 2.47 17.22
N GLY A 90 4.91 1.61 16.80
CA GLY A 90 4.48 0.45 17.56
C GLY A 90 5.39 -0.77 17.32
N GLU A 91 4.90 -1.93 17.71
CA GLU A 91 5.62 -3.19 17.50
C GLU A 91 5.63 -3.61 16.05
N LEU A 92 6.67 -4.36 15.66
CA LEU A 92 6.74 -4.99 14.34
C LEU A 92 5.77 -6.18 14.29
N LEU A 93 4.83 -6.13 13.36
CA LEU A 93 3.93 -7.23 13.04
C LEU A 93 4.48 -7.96 11.82
N ILE A 94 4.40 -9.29 11.81
CA ILE A 94 4.75 -10.09 10.64
C ILE A 94 3.46 -10.44 9.89
N LEU A 95 3.43 -10.05 8.63
CA LEU A 95 2.33 -10.37 7.72
C LEU A 95 2.80 -11.45 6.76
N ASN A 96 2.22 -12.62 6.89
CA ASN A 96 2.55 -13.75 6.01
C ASN A 96 1.73 -13.69 4.73
N GLN A 97 2.10 -14.51 3.76
CA GLN A 97 1.35 -14.64 2.52
C GLN A 97 -0.13 -14.93 2.83
N SER A 98 -1.02 -14.20 2.19
CA SER A 98 -2.48 -14.26 2.37
C SER A 98 -3.04 -13.58 3.63
N ASP A 99 -2.20 -13.14 4.56
CA ASP A 99 -2.68 -12.27 5.65
C ASP A 99 -3.04 -10.89 5.08
N GLN A 100 -4.04 -10.26 5.68
CA GLN A 100 -4.51 -8.95 5.25
C GLN A 100 -4.48 -7.97 6.40
N ILE A 101 -4.09 -6.73 6.13
CA ILE A 101 -4.09 -5.65 7.11
C ILE A 101 -4.74 -4.40 6.52
N LYS A 102 -5.47 -3.69 7.36
CA LYS A 102 -6.05 -2.39 7.03
C LYS A 102 -5.27 -1.29 7.75
N ILE A 103 -4.98 -0.22 7.01
CA ILE A 103 -4.38 1.00 7.53
C ILE A 103 -5.43 2.10 7.47
N ASP A 104 -5.78 2.67 8.61
CA ASP A 104 -6.78 3.72 8.66
C ASP A 104 -6.24 5.07 8.19
N LYS A 105 -7.14 5.95 7.81
CA LYS A 105 -6.77 7.33 7.50
C LYS A 105 -6.01 7.95 8.69
N LYS A 106 -4.89 8.62 8.39
CA LYS A 106 -3.99 9.23 9.38
C LYS A 106 -3.25 8.23 10.28
N GLU A 107 -3.51 6.95 10.17
CA GLU A 107 -2.71 5.95 10.89
C GLU A 107 -1.30 5.94 10.34
N ARG A 108 -0.31 6.10 11.23
CA ARG A 108 1.10 6.04 10.85
C ARG A 108 1.46 4.61 10.57
N HIS A 109 2.24 4.41 9.52
CA HIS A 109 2.55 3.06 9.08
C HIS A 109 3.84 3.03 8.26
N ARG A 110 4.47 1.85 8.22
CA ARG A 110 5.53 1.52 7.28
C ARG A 110 5.57 0.03 7.04
N ILE A 111 5.99 -0.34 5.82
CA ILE A 111 6.36 -1.71 5.48
C ILE A 111 7.84 -1.87 5.76
N VAL A 112 8.20 -3.02 6.30
CA VAL A 112 9.58 -3.41 6.58
C VAL A 112 9.91 -4.66 5.78
N GLY A 113 10.91 -4.55 4.90
CA GLY A 113 11.46 -5.71 4.18
C GLY A 113 12.18 -6.63 5.16
N LEU A 114 11.88 -7.91 5.09
CA LEU A 114 12.50 -8.96 5.91
C LEU A 114 13.70 -9.56 5.18
N ASP A 115 13.97 -10.85 5.34
CA ASP A 115 15.18 -11.46 4.77
C ASP A 115 15.10 -11.69 3.26
N ASN A 116 13.91 -11.80 2.70
CA ASN A 116 13.68 -12.09 1.28
C ASN A 116 12.85 -11.02 0.61
N TYR A 117 12.85 -10.99 -0.72
CA TYR A 117 11.91 -10.18 -1.49
C TYR A 117 10.48 -10.57 -1.17
N ALA A 118 9.60 -9.59 -1.21
CA ALA A 118 8.17 -9.82 -1.07
C ALA A 118 7.40 -9.01 -2.11
N VAL A 119 6.19 -9.47 -2.41
CA VAL A 119 5.28 -8.78 -3.31
C VAL A 119 3.93 -8.63 -2.59
N VAL A 120 3.42 -7.40 -2.57
CA VAL A 120 2.24 -7.02 -1.81
C VAL A 120 1.20 -6.43 -2.76
N SER A 121 -0.03 -6.89 -2.65
CA SER A 121 -1.16 -6.22 -3.29
C SER A 121 -1.70 -5.12 -2.39
N GLU A 122 -2.04 -4.00 -2.98
CA GLU A 122 -2.55 -2.82 -2.27
C GLU A 122 -3.76 -2.25 -2.98
N ILE A 123 -4.77 -1.88 -2.20
CA ILE A 123 -5.88 -1.04 -2.65
C ILE A 123 -6.07 0.11 -1.69
N TRP A 124 -6.58 1.21 -2.22
CA TRP A 124 -6.91 2.40 -1.43
C TRP A 124 -8.41 2.55 -1.33
N GLN A 125 -8.88 2.95 -0.16
CA GLN A 125 -10.22 3.51 -0.01
C GLN A 125 -10.07 5.02 0.15
N HIS A 126 -10.42 5.76 -0.91
CA HIS A 126 -10.41 7.22 -0.86
C HIS A 126 -11.47 7.73 0.09
N THR A 127 -11.16 8.77 0.86
CA THR A 127 -12.07 9.30 1.88
C THR A 127 -12.62 10.68 1.55
N ASP A 128 -12.08 11.34 0.53
CA ASP A 128 -12.56 12.64 0.07
C ASP A 128 -13.00 12.54 -1.40
N LYS A 129 -14.29 12.54 -1.61
CA LYS A 129 -14.88 12.38 -2.94
C LYS A 129 -14.53 13.54 -3.89
N SER A 130 -14.38 14.74 -3.35
CA SER A 130 -14.06 15.94 -4.15
C SER A 130 -12.57 16.09 -4.43
N ASN A 131 -11.72 15.44 -3.63
CA ASN A 131 -10.27 15.47 -3.77
C ASN A 131 -9.67 14.11 -3.44
N PRO A 132 -9.78 13.13 -4.35
CA PRO A 132 -9.25 11.79 -4.11
C PRO A 132 -7.75 11.82 -3.81
N SER A 133 -7.28 10.85 -3.02
CA SER A 133 -5.87 10.72 -2.68
C SER A 133 -5.01 10.41 -3.90
N ASN A 134 -3.75 10.78 -3.83
CA ASN A 134 -2.74 10.50 -4.86
C ASN A 134 -1.37 10.30 -4.20
N GLU A 135 -0.33 10.12 -5.00
CA GLU A 135 1.03 9.87 -4.51
C GLU A 135 1.61 11.04 -3.69
N ASN A 136 1.08 12.25 -3.85
CA ASN A 136 1.52 13.42 -3.09
C ASN A 136 0.81 13.56 -1.73
N ASP A 137 -0.21 12.75 -1.48
CA ASP A 137 -0.92 12.69 -0.21
C ASP A 137 -0.13 11.83 0.79
N ILE A 138 0.99 12.35 1.23
CA ILE A 138 1.90 11.66 2.14
C ILE A 138 2.60 12.66 3.06
N VAL A 139 2.66 12.32 4.34
CA VAL A 139 3.50 13.01 5.32
C VAL A 139 4.53 12.02 5.83
N ARG A 140 5.79 12.25 5.53
CA ARG A 140 6.90 11.41 5.99
C ARG A 140 7.45 11.95 7.30
N LEU A 141 7.40 11.12 8.34
CA LEU A 141 7.91 11.45 9.67
C LEU A 141 9.35 10.99 9.84
N GLU A 142 9.70 9.88 9.20
CA GLU A 142 11.04 9.29 9.23
C GLU A 142 11.27 8.53 7.93
N ASP A 143 12.45 8.66 7.36
CA ASP A 143 12.79 8.00 6.10
C ASP A 143 14.28 7.66 6.07
N ASP A 144 14.60 6.36 5.97
CA ASP A 144 15.98 5.86 5.91
C ASP A 144 16.74 6.41 4.69
N PHE A 145 16.03 6.88 3.67
CA PHE A 145 16.63 7.34 2.42
C PHE A 145 16.64 8.88 2.29
N GLY A 146 16.25 9.59 3.35
CA GLY A 146 16.29 11.06 3.37
C GLY A 146 15.33 11.77 2.44
N ARG A 147 14.27 11.09 1.96
CA ARG A 147 13.27 11.74 1.10
C ARG A 147 12.42 12.70 1.92
N LYS A 148 12.13 13.84 1.30
CA LYS A 148 11.20 14.79 1.90
C LYS A 148 9.79 14.53 1.37
N LYS A 149 8.84 15.08 2.07
CA LYS A 149 7.46 15.02 1.65
C LYS A 149 7.33 15.48 0.18
#